data_3a0e05a9d1c25737ef43ae45fa576a5f
#
_entry.id   3a0e05a9d1c25737ef43ae45fa576a5f
#
_cell.length_a   1.000
_cell.length_b   1.000
_cell.length_c   1.000
_cell.angle_alpha   90.00
_cell.angle_beta   90.00
_cell.angle_gamma   90.00
#
_symmetry.space_group_name_H-M   'P 1'
#
loop_
_entity.id
_entity.type
_entity.pdbx_description
1 polymer ?
#
loop_
_entity_poly.entity_id
_entity_poly.type
_entity_poly.pdbx_seq_one_letter_code
_entity_poly.pdbx_strand_id
1 'polypeptide(L)'
;HNEDSTVWTFHLRDNVDWCDVNGEVKSHLTSKDFLVGLEWVLNALKNEAFNTSMPSETVVGAAEYYDLTKDKGDAAADMTYEDMLAAGVGVEAPDDYTLVFTCKNPCPYFDTVAAYNSFYPASEDLINELGIDGFRSCDYSTMWYNGPYLIEEYIQQNTKSFIPNPNYYAANDCTRFEHHTITMIPDLSMGLQLYENGEVDNIDLTESNLTTITSDSNNEHNKFLCEKRPTKFSYQMHLNFQRKDENGNLDENWNKAVSNRAFRQCFYKG
;
A
#
# COMPACT_ATOMS: atom_id res chain seq x y z
N HIS A 1 17.58 7.89 -13.78
CA HIS A 1 17.08 9.27 -13.60
C HIS A 1 18.06 10.30 -14.19
N ASN A 2 17.56 11.52 -14.42
CA ASN A 2 18.40 12.64 -14.85
C ASN A 2 19.33 13.14 -13.70
N GLU A 3 20.23 14.10 -13.98
CA GLU A 3 21.26 14.56 -13.02
C GLU A 3 20.69 15.15 -11.74
N ASP A 4 19.56 15.85 -11.81
CA ASP A 4 18.91 16.49 -10.66
C ASP A 4 17.84 15.64 -9.99
N SER A 5 17.65 14.39 -10.44
CA SER A 5 16.67 13.43 -9.92
C SER A 5 15.22 13.93 -9.96
N THR A 6 14.88 14.76 -10.95
CA THR A 6 13.51 15.24 -11.20
C THR A 6 12.76 14.40 -12.22
N VAL A 7 13.49 13.68 -13.12
CA VAL A 7 12.89 12.81 -14.13
C VAL A 7 13.40 11.38 -13.95
N TRP A 8 12.48 10.45 -13.84
CA TRP A 8 12.76 9.03 -13.66
C TRP A 8 12.18 8.21 -14.78
N THR A 9 13.01 7.36 -15.41
CA THR A 9 12.59 6.41 -16.42
C THR A 9 12.68 5.00 -15.87
N PHE A 10 11.57 4.26 -15.94
CA PHE A 10 11.48 2.85 -15.55
C PHE A 10 11.27 2.02 -16.81
N HIS A 11 12.07 0.97 -16.95
CA HIS A 11 11.89 -0.05 -17.98
C HIS A 11 11.20 -1.25 -17.35
N LEU A 12 9.98 -1.52 -17.81
CA LEU A 12 9.15 -2.59 -17.32
C LEU A 12 9.60 -3.93 -17.90
N ARG A 13 9.21 -5.02 -17.25
CA ARG A 13 9.35 -6.36 -17.78
C ARG A 13 8.28 -6.60 -18.84
N ASP A 14 8.62 -7.40 -19.84
CA ASP A 14 7.74 -7.77 -20.95
C ASP A 14 7.10 -9.17 -20.77
N ASN A 15 7.23 -9.77 -19.61
CA ASN A 15 6.76 -11.11 -19.29
C ASN A 15 5.91 -11.16 -18.00
N VAL A 16 5.11 -10.13 -17.78
CA VAL A 16 4.19 -10.06 -16.62
C VAL A 16 2.76 -10.12 -17.11
N ASP A 17 2.01 -11.09 -16.61
CA ASP A 17 0.62 -11.31 -16.97
C ASP A 17 -0.32 -11.03 -15.79
N TRP A 18 -1.51 -10.52 -16.12
CA TRP A 18 -2.65 -10.54 -15.23
C TRP A 18 -3.33 -11.91 -15.33
N CYS A 19 -3.59 -12.54 -14.19
CA CYS A 19 -4.34 -13.79 -14.11
C CYS A 19 -5.45 -13.72 -13.08
N ASP A 20 -6.49 -14.52 -13.26
CA ASP A 20 -7.56 -14.64 -12.27
C ASP A 20 -7.16 -15.51 -11.07
N VAL A 21 -8.09 -15.70 -10.15
CA VAL A 21 -7.89 -16.52 -8.95
C VAL A 21 -7.54 -17.99 -9.23
N ASN A 22 -7.87 -18.50 -10.42
CA ASN A 22 -7.55 -19.86 -10.85
C ASN A 22 -6.16 -19.93 -11.55
N GLY A 23 -5.50 -18.80 -11.75
CA GLY A 23 -4.25 -18.70 -12.48
C GLY A 23 -4.42 -18.71 -14.00
N GLU A 24 -5.62 -18.46 -14.52
CA GLU A 24 -5.83 -18.27 -15.95
C GLU A 24 -5.39 -16.88 -16.37
N VAL A 25 -4.52 -16.80 -17.39
CA VAL A 25 -4.07 -15.52 -17.95
C VAL A 25 -5.23 -14.79 -18.60
N LYS A 26 -5.42 -13.52 -18.26
CA LYS A 26 -6.47 -12.64 -18.77
C LYS A 26 -5.92 -11.61 -19.74
N SER A 27 -4.85 -10.92 -19.37
CA SER A 27 -4.19 -9.93 -20.22
C SER A 27 -2.72 -9.81 -19.85
N HIS A 28 -1.98 -9.09 -20.70
CA HIS A 28 -0.58 -8.78 -20.48
C HIS A 28 -0.42 -7.41 -19.84
N LEU A 29 0.45 -7.31 -18.80
CA LEU A 29 0.69 -6.06 -18.11
C LEU A 29 1.59 -5.15 -18.95
N THR A 30 1.17 -3.90 -19.10
CA THR A 30 1.90 -2.87 -19.83
C THR A 30 2.05 -1.58 -19.01
N SER A 31 2.76 -0.60 -19.55
CA SER A 31 2.88 0.74 -18.99
C SER A 31 1.51 1.44 -18.85
N LYS A 32 0.54 1.09 -19.70
CA LYS A 32 -0.82 1.61 -19.63
C LYS A 32 -1.51 1.27 -18.31
N ASP A 33 -1.32 0.06 -17.78
CA ASP A 33 -1.92 -0.36 -16.51
C ASP A 33 -1.46 0.53 -15.33
N PHE A 34 -0.22 1.05 -15.39
CA PHE A 34 0.28 2.00 -14.41
C PHE A 34 -0.36 3.38 -14.55
N LEU A 35 -0.66 3.82 -15.78
CA LEU A 35 -1.41 5.05 -16.00
C LEU A 35 -2.84 4.93 -15.48
N VAL A 36 -3.50 3.80 -15.74
CA VAL A 36 -4.84 3.48 -15.25
C VAL A 36 -4.87 3.44 -13.72
N GLY A 37 -3.90 2.77 -13.09
CA GLY A 37 -3.78 2.69 -11.64
C GLY A 37 -3.54 4.06 -11.00
N LEU A 38 -2.69 4.89 -11.60
CA LEU A 38 -2.41 6.23 -11.10
C LEU A 38 -3.64 7.15 -11.25
N GLU A 39 -4.34 7.08 -12.40
CA GLU A 39 -5.58 7.83 -12.60
C GLU A 39 -6.63 7.43 -11.56
N TRP A 40 -6.80 6.12 -11.32
CA TRP A 40 -7.73 5.62 -10.30
C TRP A 40 -7.44 6.22 -8.92
N VAL A 41 -6.18 6.24 -8.52
CA VAL A 41 -5.74 6.81 -7.23
C VAL A 41 -5.95 8.33 -7.17
N LEU A 42 -5.69 9.04 -8.26
CA LEU A 42 -5.80 10.50 -8.34
C LEU A 42 -7.21 11.00 -8.68
N ASN A 43 -8.16 10.11 -8.96
CA ASN A 43 -9.55 10.48 -9.20
C ASN A 43 -10.34 10.44 -7.89
N ALA A 44 -10.75 11.60 -7.40
CA ALA A 44 -11.42 11.75 -6.09
C ALA A 44 -12.75 10.99 -5.99
N LEU A 45 -13.42 10.73 -7.11
CA LEU A 45 -14.64 9.93 -7.15
C LEU A 45 -14.32 8.43 -7.10
N LYS A 46 -13.31 7.96 -7.84
CA LYS A 46 -12.95 6.54 -7.94
C LYS A 46 -12.22 6.04 -6.70
N ASN A 47 -11.38 6.86 -6.09
CA ASN A 47 -10.52 6.50 -4.96
C ASN A 47 -11.21 6.76 -3.62
N GLU A 48 -11.96 5.79 -3.12
CA GLU A 48 -12.59 5.87 -1.79
C GLU A 48 -11.59 5.82 -0.63
N ALA A 49 -10.41 5.25 -0.83
CA ALA A 49 -9.38 5.13 0.20
C ALA A 49 -8.63 6.44 0.47
N PHE A 50 -8.78 7.46 -0.38
CA PHE A 50 -8.11 8.76 -0.28
C PHE A 50 -6.58 8.70 -0.12
N ASN A 51 -5.96 7.63 -0.58
CA ASN A 51 -4.51 7.40 -0.44
C ASN A 51 -3.73 8.09 -1.57
N THR A 52 -3.82 9.41 -1.63
CA THR A 52 -3.23 10.24 -2.70
C THR A 52 -1.97 10.98 -2.31
N SER A 53 -1.56 10.94 -1.03
CA SER A 53 -0.49 11.80 -0.52
C SER A 53 0.83 11.59 -1.25
N MET A 54 1.25 10.34 -1.48
CA MET A 54 2.53 10.07 -2.15
C MET A 54 2.59 10.63 -3.57
N PRO A 55 1.69 10.29 -4.52
CA PRO A 55 1.73 10.89 -5.84
C PRO A 55 1.46 12.39 -5.81
N SER A 56 0.53 12.88 -4.97
CA SER A 56 0.21 14.30 -4.87
C SER A 56 1.38 15.16 -4.37
N GLU A 57 2.24 14.62 -3.52
CA GLU A 57 3.42 15.34 -3.02
C GLU A 57 4.63 15.25 -3.96
N THR A 58 4.73 14.18 -4.73
CA THR A 58 5.95 13.88 -5.51
C THR A 58 5.82 14.16 -6.99
N VAL A 59 4.68 13.87 -7.63
CA VAL A 59 4.50 13.94 -9.09
C VAL A 59 3.89 15.29 -9.49
N VAL A 60 4.47 15.92 -10.52
CA VAL A 60 3.96 17.16 -11.11
C VAL A 60 2.49 16.99 -11.52
N GLY A 61 1.65 18.00 -11.23
CA GLY A 61 0.24 18.01 -11.66
C GLY A 61 -0.70 17.04 -10.93
N ALA A 62 -0.17 16.14 -10.08
CA ALA A 62 -1.00 15.11 -9.44
C ALA A 62 -2.00 15.67 -8.44
N ALA A 63 -1.62 16.64 -7.61
CA ALA A 63 -2.53 17.28 -6.67
C ALA A 63 -3.60 18.10 -7.40
N GLU A 64 -3.19 18.82 -8.44
CA GLU A 64 -4.05 19.63 -9.28
C GLU A 64 -5.10 18.78 -10.01
N TYR A 65 -4.72 17.59 -10.47
CA TYR A 65 -5.65 16.64 -11.09
C TYR A 65 -6.66 16.08 -10.06
N TYR A 66 -6.20 15.73 -8.88
CA TYR A 66 -7.09 15.30 -7.81
C TYR A 66 -8.15 16.35 -7.45
N ASP A 67 -7.73 17.61 -7.31
CA ASP A 67 -8.66 18.73 -7.06
C ASP A 67 -9.63 18.94 -8.24
N LEU A 68 -9.15 18.84 -9.49
CA LEU A 68 -9.97 18.91 -10.69
C LEU A 68 -11.07 17.83 -10.68
N THR A 69 -10.73 16.58 -10.39
CA THR A 69 -11.71 15.47 -10.34
C THR A 69 -12.71 15.66 -9.21
N LYS A 70 -12.27 16.18 -8.07
CA LYS A 70 -13.12 16.51 -6.94
C LYS A 70 -14.15 17.60 -7.29
N ASP A 71 -13.72 18.64 -8.02
CA ASP A 71 -14.60 19.73 -8.46
C ASP A 71 -15.60 19.27 -9.52
N LYS A 72 -15.26 18.24 -10.31
CA LYS A 72 -16.17 17.66 -11.32
C LYS A 72 -17.27 16.79 -10.71
N GLY A 73 -17.10 16.33 -9.47
CA GLY A 73 -18.07 15.45 -8.81
C GLY A 73 -18.38 14.20 -9.66
N ASP A 74 -19.66 13.88 -9.85
CA ASP A 74 -20.09 12.66 -10.57
C ASP A 74 -19.53 12.55 -11.99
N ALA A 75 -19.25 13.68 -12.66
CA ALA A 75 -18.66 13.66 -14.00
C ALA A 75 -17.20 13.14 -14.01
N ALA A 76 -16.55 13.01 -12.86
CA ALA A 76 -15.23 12.41 -12.77
C ALA A 76 -15.25 10.88 -12.96
N ALA A 77 -16.42 10.23 -12.92
CA ALA A 77 -16.56 8.81 -13.21
C ALA A 77 -16.10 8.45 -14.63
N ASP A 78 -16.40 9.31 -15.60
CA ASP A 78 -16.10 9.08 -17.01
C ASP A 78 -14.67 9.51 -17.42
N MET A 79 -13.91 10.12 -16.50
CA MET A 79 -12.54 10.54 -16.78
C MET A 79 -11.60 9.33 -16.81
N THR A 80 -10.60 9.43 -17.70
CA THR A 80 -9.66 8.36 -17.98
C THR A 80 -8.21 8.82 -17.74
N TYR A 81 -7.26 7.90 -17.93
CA TYR A 81 -5.84 8.28 -17.85
C TYR A 81 -5.44 9.27 -18.96
N GLU A 82 -6.11 9.28 -20.12
CA GLU A 82 -5.87 10.30 -21.15
C GLU A 82 -6.26 11.70 -20.68
N ASP A 83 -7.35 11.84 -19.91
CA ASP A 83 -7.73 13.12 -19.27
C ASP A 83 -6.69 13.54 -18.23
N MET A 84 -6.15 12.59 -17.47
CA MET A 84 -5.08 12.82 -16.52
C MET A 84 -3.81 13.34 -17.20
N LEU A 85 -3.40 12.71 -18.32
CA LEU A 85 -2.26 13.16 -19.12
C LEU A 85 -2.52 14.56 -19.73
N ALA A 86 -3.72 14.78 -20.26
CA ALA A 86 -4.11 16.08 -20.83
C ALA A 86 -4.14 17.19 -19.78
N ALA A 87 -4.42 16.88 -18.53
CA ALA A 87 -4.35 17.82 -17.40
C ALA A 87 -2.91 18.14 -16.95
N GLY A 88 -1.91 17.47 -17.51
CA GLY A 88 -0.49 17.76 -17.28
C GLY A 88 0.11 17.05 -16.07
N VAL A 89 -0.45 15.90 -15.66
CA VAL A 89 0.20 15.04 -14.66
C VAL A 89 1.51 14.52 -15.24
N GLY A 90 2.58 14.64 -14.47
CA GLY A 90 3.95 14.34 -14.87
C GLY A 90 4.24 12.84 -14.95
N VAL A 91 3.49 12.12 -15.76
CA VAL A 91 3.74 10.72 -16.10
C VAL A 91 3.56 10.52 -17.60
N GLU A 92 4.39 9.71 -18.24
CA GLU A 92 4.32 9.36 -19.65
C GLU A 92 4.57 7.86 -19.84
N ALA A 93 3.94 7.27 -20.83
CA ALA A 93 4.15 5.90 -21.31
C ALA A 93 4.45 5.93 -22.81
N PRO A 94 5.71 6.21 -23.22
CA PRO A 94 6.06 6.35 -24.62
C PRO A 94 5.96 5.04 -25.42
N ASP A 95 6.00 3.92 -24.75
CA ASP A 95 5.79 2.57 -25.27
C ASP A 95 5.25 1.63 -24.18
N ASP A 96 4.93 0.38 -24.54
CA ASP A 96 4.30 -0.59 -23.64
C ASP A 96 5.14 -0.96 -22.42
N TYR A 97 6.45 -0.69 -22.44
CA TYR A 97 7.37 -1.11 -21.37
C TYR A 97 8.23 0.01 -20.81
N THR A 98 7.87 1.25 -21.09
CA THR A 98 8.59 2.42 -20.57
C THR A 98 7.63 3.35 -19.84
N LEU A 99 7.98 3.71 -18.60
CA LEU A 99 7.31 4.72 -17.81
C LEU A 99 8.28 5.85 -17.48
N VAL A 100 7.85 7.09 -17.64
CA VAL A 100 8.62 8.28 -17.29
C VAL A 100 7.83 9.10 -16.30
N PHE A 101 8.40 9.37 -15.12
CA PHE A 101 7.82 10.24 -14.12
C PHE A 101 8.60 11.54 -14.00
N THR A 102 7.88 12.65 -13.87
CA THR A 102 8.43 13.98 -13.58
C THR A 102 8.04 14.39 -12.17
N CYS A 103 9.03 14.53 -11.30
CA CYS A 103 8.86 14.92 -9.91
C CYS A 103 8.77 16.43 -9.74
N LYS A 104 7.99 16.91 -8.77
CA LYS A 104 7.87 18.35 -8.40
C LYS A 104 9.20 18.95 -7.92
N ASN A 105 9.99 18.13 -7.23
CA ASN A 105 11.28 18.50 -6.66
C ASN A 105 12.27 17.36 -6.88
N PRO A 106 13.59 17.60 -6.77
CA PRO A 106 14.59 16.54 -6.76
C PRO A 106 14.25 15.44 -5.75
N CYS A 107 14.06 14.22 -6.24
CA CYS A 107 13.67 13.07 -5.42
C CYS A 107 14.60 11.88 -5.72
N PRO A 108 15.82 11.85 -5.15
CA PRO A 108 16.82 10.82 -5.45
C PRO A 108 16.45 9.42 -4.96
N TYR A 109 15.35 9.28 -4.22
CA TYR A 109 14.79 8.05 -3.70
C TYR A 109 13.41 7.69 -4.32
N PHE A 110 13.08 8.25 -5.48
CA PHE A 110 11.77 8.05 -6.11
C PHE A 110 11.53 6.59 -6.51
N ASP A 111 12.56 5.80 -6.76
CA ASP A 111 12.45 4.35 -6.96
C ASP A 111 11.78 3.65 -5.76
N THR A 112 12.09 4.09 -4.55
CA THR A 112 11.43 3.61 -3.32
C THR A 112 9.99 4.12 -3.20
N VAL A 113 9.73 5.37 -3.61
CA VAL A 113 8.39 5.97 -3.65
C VAL A 113 7.50 5.25 -4.67
N ALA A 114 8.03 4.97 -5.86
CA ALA A 114 7.32 4.26 -6.92
C ALA A 114 6.94 2.81 -6.55
N ALA A 115 7.60 2.23 -5.56
CA ALA A 115 7.24 0.91 -5.01
C ALA A 115 6.08 0.98 -3.98
N TYR A 116 5.51 2.14 -3.73
CA TYR A 116 4.37 2.31 -2.83
C TYR A 116 3.06 1.97 -3.54
N ASN A 117 2.06 1.46 -2.79
CA ASN A 117 0.82 0.94 -3.36
C ASN A 117 0.00 1.93 -4.19
N SER A 118 0.12 3.23 -3.95
CA SER A 118 -0.52 4.27 -4.78
C SER A 118 0.06 4.43 -6.19
N PHE A 119 1.13 3.70 -6.51
CA PHE A 119 1.72 3.63 -7.85
C PHE A 119 1.55 2.24 -8.49
N TYR A 120 0.80 1.32 -7.87
CA TYR A 120 0.59 0.00 -8.42
C TYR A 120 -0.28 0.06 -9.68
N PRO A 121 -0.06 -0.84 -10.64
CA PRO A 121 -0.87 -0.93 -11.84
C PRO A 121 -2.28 -1.42 -11.51
N ALA A 122 -3.25 -1.02 -12.32
CA ALA A 122 -4.60 -1.57 -12.33
C ALA A 122 -4.97 -1.97 -13.77
N SER A 123 -5.58 -3.14 -13.94
CA SER A 123 -5.99 -3.61 -15.26
C SER A 123 -7.23 -2.84 -15.74
N GLU A 124 -7.08 -2.16 -16.87
CA GLU A 124 -8.21 -1.49 -17.54
C GLU A 124 -9.27 -2.51 -17.98
N ASP A 125 -8.84 -3.69 -18.45
CA ASP A 125 -9.76 -4.75 -18.87
C ASP A 125 -10.64 -5.22 -17.70
N LEU A 126 -10.06 -5.39 -16.50
CA LEU A 126 -10.82 -5.74 -15.31
C LEU A 126 -11.79 -4.63 -14.91
N ILE A 127 -11.36 -3.37 -14.95
CA ILE A 127 -12.23 -2.23 -14.64
C ILE A 127 -13.40 -2.15 -15.61
N ASN A 128 -13.14 -2.39 -16.92
CA ASN A 128 -14.18 -2.41 -17.94
C ASN A 128 -15.16 -3.59 -17.78
N GLU A 129 -14.65 -4.74 -17.34
CA GLU A 129 -15.47 -5.93 -17.07
C GLU A 129 -16.42 -5.72 -15.87
N LEU A 130 -15.91 -5.16 -14.79
CA LEU A 130 -16.64 -5.02 -13.53
C LEU A 130 -17.40 -3.69 -13.41
N GLY A 131 -16.98 -2.67 -14.15
CA GLY A 131 -17.39 -1.29 -13.93
C GLY A 131 -16.76 -0.70 -12.65
N ILE A 132 -16.95 0.61 -12.42
CA ILE A 132 -16.35 1.33 -11.27
C ILE A 132 -16.79 0.72 -9.94
N ASP A 133 -18.09 0.51 -9.75
CA ASP A 133 -18.63 -0.01 -8.49
C ASP A 133 -18.23 -1.48 -8.25
N GLY A 134 -18.19 -2.28 -9.32
CA GLY A 134 -17.71 -3.66 -9.26
C GLY A 134 -16.23 -3.74 -8.93
N PHE A 135 -15.39 -2.88 -9.50
CA PHE A 135 -13.97 -2.85 -9.19
C PHE A 135 -13.68 -2.36 -7.76
N ARG A 136 -14.45 -1.38 -7.24
CA ARG A 136 -14.37 -0.95 -5.84
C ARG A 136 -14.73 -2.06 -4.85
N SER A 137 -15.69 -2.90 -5.20
CA SER A 137 -16.22 -3.99 -4.37
C SER A 137 -15.63 -5.35 -4.71
N CYS A 138 -14.64 -5.42 -5.61
CA CYS A 138 -14.02 -6.69 -5.97
C CYS A 138 -13.37 -7.34 -4.75
N ASP A 139 -13.55 -8.65 -4.67
CA ASP A 139 -12.92 -9.48 -3.65
C ASP A 139 -11.82 -10.37 -4.25
N TYR A 140 -11.25 -11.24 -3.43
CA TYR A 140 -10.16 -12.13 -3.85
C TYR A 140 -10.55 -13.07 -5.01
N SER A 141 -11.84 -13.35 -5.21
CA SER A 141 -12.32 -14.26 -6.25
C SER A 141 -12.56 -13.58 -7.59
N THR A 142 -12.68 -12.25 -7.59
CA THR A 142 -12.98 -11.45 -8.78
C THR A 142 -11.81 -10.58 -9.23
N MET A 143 -10.87 -10.27 -8.32
CA MET A 143 -9.68 -9.49 -8.68
C MET A 143 -8.69 -10.29 -9.53
N TRP A 144 -7.86 -9.58 -10.30
CA TRP A 144 -6.76 -10.19 -11.04
C TRP A 144 -5.42 -9.98 -10.32
N TYR A 145 -4.50 -10.90 -10.56
CA TYR A 145 -3.23 -11.03 -9.87
C TYR A 145 -2.06 -10.99 -10.85
N ASN A 146 -0.97 -10.36 -10.47
CA ASN A 146 0.32 -10.40 -11.17
C ASN A 146 1.51 -10.70 -10.23
N GLY A 147 1.22 -10.89 -8.95
CA GLY A 147 2.21 -11.18 -7.92
C GLY A 147 2.57 -12.67 -7.80
N PRO A 148 3.48 -13.00 -6.86
CA PRO A 148 3.99 -14.37 -6.69
C PRO A 148 2.97 -15.38 -6.16
N TYR A 149 1.86 -14.91 -5.60
CA TYR A 149 0.81 -15.72 -5.01
C TYR A 149 -0.58 -15.27 -5.45
N LEU A 150 -1.51 -16.22 -5.49
CA LEU A 150 -2.95 -16.04 -5.60
C LEU A 150 -3.57 -16.21 -4.21
N ILE A 151 -4.67 -15.55 -3.94
CA ILE A 151 -5.44 -15.77 -2.70
C ILE A 151 -6.38 -16.95 -2.94
N GLU A 152 -6.12 -18.06 -2.26
CA GLU A 152 -6.96 -19.26 -2.30
C GLU A 152 -8.22 -19.10 -1.44
N GLU A 153 -8.06 -18.48 -0.26
CA GLU A 153 -9.16 -18.25 0.69
C GLU A 153 -8.95 -16.93 1.43
N TYR A 154 -10.04 -16.23 1.66
CA TYR A 154 -10.07 -15.04 2.51
C TYR A 154 -11.28 -15.06 3.43
N ILE A 155 -11.03 -15.30 4.71
CA ILE A 155 -12.04 -15.19 5.78
C ILE A 155 -11.75 -13.90 6.55
N GLN A 156 -12.64 -12.92 6.42
CA GLN A 156 -12.46 -11.60 7.04
C GLN A 156 -12.20 -11.72 8.55
N GLN A 157 -11.19 -11.01 9.04
CA GLN A 157 -10.75 -11.01 10.45
C GLN A 157 -10.34 -12.40 11.00
N ASN A 158 -10.06 -13.34 10.15
CA ASN A 158 -9.65 -14.70 10.55
C ASN A 158 -8.42 -15.15 9.77
N THR A 159 -8.58 -15.54 8.49
CA THR A 159 -7.53 -16.23 7.74
C THR A 159 -7.42 -15.69 6.32
N LYS A 160 -6.18 -15.61 5.82
CA LYS A 160 -5.85 -15.44 4.41
C LYS A 160 -4.92 -16.57 4.00
N SER A 161 -5.32 -17.38 3.02
CA SER A 161 -4.50 -18.45 2.46
C SER A 161 -4.08 -18.12 1.04
N PHE A 162 -2.83 -18.43 0.74
CA PHE A 162 -2.18 -18.11 -0.52
C PHE A 162 -1.56 -19.35 -1.12
N ILE A 163 -1.69 -19.51 -2.45
CA ILE A 163 -1.03 -20.51 -3.25
C ILE A 163 -0.12 -19.86 -4.30
N PRO A 164 0.94 -20.52 -4.78
CA PRO A 164 1.81 -19.95 -5.80
C PRO A 164 1.06 -19.61 -7.09
N ASN A 165 1.29 -18.39 -7.60
CA ASN A 165 0.85 -18.02 -8.93
C ASN A 165 1.72 -18.73 -9.97
N PRO A 166 1.16 -19.61 -10.83
CA PRO A 166 1.93 -20.33 -11.84
C PRO A 166 2.51 -19.41 -12.92
N ASN A 167 1.88 -18.25 -13.15
CA ASN A 167 2.26 -17.28 -14.17
C ASN A 167 3.14 -16.14 -13.63
N TYR A 168 3.61 -16.26 -12.39
CA TYR A 168 4.52 -15.25 -11.86
C TYR A 168 5.82 -15.20 -12.66
N TYR A 169 6.22 -14.02 -13.12
CA TYR A 169 7.37 -13.83 -14.02
C TYR A 169 8.69 -14.43 -13.50
N ALA A 170 8.88 -14.53 -12.18
CA ALA A 170 10.06 -15.11 -11.55
C ALA A 170 9.75 -16.47 -10.87
N ALA A 171 8.75 -17.21 -11.36
CA ALA A 171 8.32 -18.47 -10.75
C ALA A 171 9.45 -19.50 -10.62
N ASN A 172 10.39 -19.51 -11.57
CA ASN A 172 11.52 -20.43 -11.62
C ASN A 172 12.77 -19.89 -10.87
N ASP A 173 12.81 -18.60 -10.55
CA ASP A 173 13.98 -17.92 -10.01
C ASP A 173 13.91 -17.72 -8.50
N CYS A 174 12.76 -17.98 -7.90
CA CYS A 174 12.55 -17.81 -6.46
C CYS A 174 11.88 -19.04 -5.83
N THR A 175 12.30 -19.36 -4.62
CA THR A 175 11.63 -20.36 -3.79
C THR A 175 10.33 -19.76 -3.23
N ARG A 176 9.23 -20.48 -3.41
CA ARG A 176 7.91 -20.11 -2.88
C ARG A 176 7.37 -21.27 -2.06
N PHE A 177 6.65 -20.95 -0.97
CA PHE A 177 5.92 -21.97 -0.22
C PHE A 177 4.73 -22.44 -1.04
N GLU A 178 4.39 -23.73 -0.97
CA GLU A 178 3.20 -24.30 -1.61
C GLU A 178 1.91 -23.70 -1.03
N HIS A 179 1.92 -23.44 0.27
CA HIS A 179 0.87 -22.72 0.98
C HIS A 179 1.48 -21.70 1.93
N HIS A 180 0.88 -20.52 1.98
CA HIS A 180 1.21 -19.48 2.95
C HIS A 180 -0.09 -19.00 3.59
N THR A 181 -0.22 -19.18 4.90
CA THR A 181 -1.42 -18.78 5.64
C THR A 181 -1.09 -17.67 6.63
N ILE A 182 -1.89 -16.61 6.62
CA ILE A 182 -1.85 -15.54 7.61
C ILE A 182 -3.09 -15.68 8.48
N THR A 183 -2.87 -15.96 9.77
CA THR A 183 -3.95 -16.06 10.76
C THR A 183 -4.01 -14.77 11.58
N MET A 184 -5.20 -14.17 11.66
CA MET A 184 -5.44 -12.99 12.49
C MET A 184 -5.61 -13.42 13.94
N ILE A 185 -4.70 -12.99 14.81
CA ILE A 185 -4.74 -13.28 16.24
C ILE A 185 -5.29 -12.04 16.96
N PRO A 186 -6.50 -12.10 17.54
CA PRO A 186 -7.11 -10.94 18.22
C PRO A 186 -6.29 -10.43 19.42
N ASP A 187 -5.66 -11.35 20.16
CA ASP A 187 -4.77 -11.03 21.29
C ASP A 187 -3.34 -11.47 20.95
N LEU A 188 -2.49 -10.52 20.65
CA LEU A 188 -1.09 -10.75 20.30
C LEU A 188 -0.30 -11.47 21.41
N SER A 189 -0.77 -11.42 22.67
CA SER A 189 -0.12 -12.16 23.77
C SER A 189 -0.21 -13.66 23.61
N MET A 190 -1.21 -14.16 22.88
CA MET A 190 -1.39 -15.59 22.58
C MET A 190 -0.42 -16.10 21.50
N GLY A 191 0.21 -15.19 20.75
CA GLY A 191 1.07 -15.57 19.62
C GLY A 191 2.17 -16.55 20.01
N LEU A 192 2.85 -16.32 21.13
CA LEU A 192 3.91 -17.21 21.60
C LEU A 192 3.40 -18.64 21.87
N GLN A 193 2.22 -18.79 22.48
CA GLN A 193 1.62 -20.08 22.75
C GLN A 193 1.25 -20.84 21.46
N LEU A 194 0.73 -20.13 20.45
CA LEU A 194 0.43 -20.72 19.13
C LEU A 194 1.71 -21.20 18.43
N TYR A 195 2.78 -20.44 18.54
CA TYR A 195 4.09 -20.85 18.03
C TYR A 195 4.64 -22.08 18.75
N GLU A 196 4.56 -22.12 20.09
CA GLU A 196 4.99 -23.27 20.91
C GLU A 196 4.16 -24.53 20.64
N ASN A 197 2.89 -24.37 20.31
CA ASN A 197 2.01 -25.48 19.90
C ASN A 197 2.26 -25.95 18.45
N GLY A 198 3.07 -25.23 17.66
CA GLY A 198 3.29 -25.52 16.25
C GLY A 198 2.11 -25.15 15.33
N GLU A 199 1.25 -24.26 15.78
CA GLU A 199 0.11 -23.77 14.99
C GLU A 199 0.50 -22.64 14.03
N VAL A 200 1.59 -21.95 14.32
CA VAL A 200 2.19 -20.90 13.45
C VAL A 200 3.71 -21.04 13.43
N ASP A 201 4.33 -20.69 12.31
CA ASP A 201 5.78 -20.77 12.09
C ASP A 201 6.52 -19.48 12.46
N ASN A 202 5.81 -18.36 12.52
CA ASN A 202 6.37 -17.03 12.79
C ASN A 202 5.33 -16.16 13.51
N ILE A 203 5.81 -15.35 14.46
CA ILE A 203 4.98 -14.39 15.22
C ILE A 203 5.76 -13.09 15.46
N ASP A 204 5.03 -12.00 15.62
CA ASP A 204 5.55 -10.78 16.21
C ASP A 204 5.42 -10.86 17.74
N LEU A 205 6.56 -10.72 18.44
CA LEU A 205 6.57 -10.78 19.91
C LEU A 205 6.09 -9.45 20.52
N THR A 206 5.24 -9.55 21.53
CA THR A 206 4.97 -8.43 22.42
C THR A 206 6.21 -8.13 23.28
N GLU A 207 6.30 -6.92 23.82
CA GLU A 207 7.40 -6.55 24.73
C GLU A 207 7.47 -7.48 25.96
N SER A 208 6.33 -7.90 26.48
CA SER A 208 6.24 -8.85 27.60
C SER A 208 6.82 -10.21 27.22
N ASN A 209 6.44 -10.76 26.06
CA ASN A 209 6.97 -12.05 25.58
C ASN A 209 8.47 -11.97 25.32
N LEU A 210 8.94 -10.89 24.70
CA LEU A 210 10.36 -10.66 24.46
C LEU A 210 11.15 -10.59 25.75
N THR A 211 10.66 -9.85 26.77
CA THR A 211 11.27 -9.75 28.09
C THR A 211 11.35 -11.11 28.77
N THR A 212 10.29 -11.92 28.71
CA THR A 212 10.26 -13.26 29.29
C THR A 212 11.32 -14.17 28.65
N ILE A 213 11.42 -14.15 27.32
CA ILE A 213 12.41 -14.98 26.58
C ILE A 213 13.84 -14.53 26.91
N THR A 214 14.11 -13.22 26.87
CA THR A 214 15.48 -12.69 27.01
C THR A 214 15.99 -12.65 28.45
N SER A 215 15.10 -12.67 29.47
CA SER A 215 15.49 -12.71 30.88
C SER A 215 16.08 -14.06 31.31
N ASP A 216 15.75 -15.14 30.62
CA ASP A 216 16.34 -16.46 30.84
C ASP A 216 17.30 -16.80 29.68
N SER A 217 18.60 -16.78 29.97
CA SER A 217 19.64 -17.13 28.98
C SER A 217 19.57 -18.58 28.47
N ASN A 218 18.86 -19.47 29.19
CA ASN A 218 18.64 -20.86 28.79
C ASN A 218 17.34 -21.09 28.06
N ASN A 219 16.54 -20.05 27.86
CA ASN A 219 15.29 -20.16 27.11
C ASN A 219 15.60 -20.59 25.66
N GLU A 220 14.99 -21.70 25.24
CA GLU A 220 15.25 -22.30 23.93
C GLU A 220 14.86 -21.41 22.76
N HIS A 221 13.95 -20.44 22.96
CA HIS A 221 13.49 -19.52 21.91
C HIS A 221 14.51 -18.40 21.62
N ASN A 222 15.51 -18.17 22.51
CA ASN A 222 16.54 -17.14 22.26
C ASN A 222 17.26 -17.32 20.93
N LYS A 223 17.49 -18.56 20.49
CA LYS A 223 18.18 -18.88 19.23
C LYS A 223 17.35 -18.55 17.98
N PHE A 224 16.04 -18.34 18.13
CA PHE A 224 15.12 -18.04 17.04
C PHE A 224 14.74 -16.55 16.96
N LEU A 225 15.22 -15.74 17.93
CA LEU A 225 14.98 -14.31 17.89
C LEU A 225 15.67 -13.68 16.68
N CYS A 226 14.88 -13.03 15.83
CA CYS A 226 15.40 -12.24 14.73
C CYS A 226 15.81 -10.85 15.22
N GLU A 227 16.90 -10.31 14.67
CA GLU A 227 17.30 -8.93 14.97
C GLU A 227 16.22 -7.95 14.55
N LYS A 228 15.98 -6.92 15.40
CA LYS A 228 15.13 -5.81 15.06
C LYS A 228 15.75 -5.05 13.88
N ARG A 229 14.98 -4.90 12.81
CA ARG A 229 15.37 -4.07 11.67
C ARG A 229 14.63 -2.72 11.77
N PRO A 230 15.26 -1.61 11.37
CA PRO A 230 14.56 -0.36 11.23
C PRO A 230 13.37 -0.53 10.29
N THR A 231 12.19 -0.04 10.69
CA THR A 231 11.03 -0.03 9.81
C THR A 231 11.19 1.05 8.75
N LYS A 232 10.50 0.92 7.62
CA LYS A 232 10.42 1.97 6.59
C LYS A 232 9.64 3.19 7.05
N PHE A 233 8.95 3.10 8.18
CA PHE A 233 8.03 4.12 8.68
C PHE A 233 8.53 4.68 9.99
N SER A 234 8.38 5.99 10.16
CA SER A 234 8.47 6.65 11.46
C SER A 234 7.06 6.87 12.00
N TYR A 235 6.85 6.54 13.27
CA TYR A 235 5.58 6.79 13.94
C TYR A 235 5.62 8.16 14.57
N GLN A 236 4.58 8.97 14.32
CA GLN A 236 4.44 10.30 14.88
C GLN A 236 3.09 10.42 15.58
N MET A 237 3.09 11.05 16.75
CA MET A 237 1.86 11.43 17.43
C MET A 237 1.55 12.89 17.09
N HIS A 238 0.46 13.11 16.38
CA HIS A 238 -0.02 14.44 16.05
C HIS A 238 -1.04 14.91 17.08
N LEU A 239 -0.76 16.03 17.72
CA LEU A 239 -1.66 16.65 18.69
C LEU A 239 -2.49 17.74 17.98
N ASN A 240 -3.81 17.62 18.06
CA ASN A 240 -4.71 18.61 17.49
C ASN A 240 -4.74 19.86 18.37
N PHE A 241 -4.19 20.98 17.87
CA PHE A 241 -4.15 22.27 18.58
C PHE A 241 -5.45 23.07 18.47
N GLN A 242 -6.38 22.65 17.62
CA GLN A 242 -7.69 23.30 17.41
C GLN A 242 -8.82 22.26 17.47
N ARG A 243 -8.77 21.40 18.51
CA ARG A 243 -9.82 20.41 18.72
C ARG A 243 -11.17 21.13 18.92
N LYS A 244 -12.18 20.66 18.23
CA LYS A 244 -13.56 21.10 18.34
C LYS A 244 -14.42 19.97 18.88
N ASP A 245 -15.49 20.32 19.58
CA ASP A 245 -16.55 19.41 19.95
C ASP A 245 -17.46 19.06 18.73
N GLU A 246 -18.41 18.16 18.95
CA GLU A 246 -19.40 17.75 17.95
C GLU A 246 -20.30 18.89 17.43
N ASN A 247 -20.34 20.03 18.14
CA ASN A 247 -21.09 21.23 17.73
C ASN A 247 -20.19 22.24 16.99
N GLY A 248 -18.91 21.93 16.79
CA GLY A 248 -17.95 22.81 16.15
C GLY A 248 -17.31 23.87 17.07
N ASN A 249 -17.59 23.86 18.38
CA ASN A 249 -16.99 24.78 19.34
C ASN A 249 -15.60 24.29 19.74
N LEU A 250 -14.69 25.25 20.02
CA LEU A 250 -13.35 24.90 20.47
C LEU A 250 -13.38 24.23 21.86
N ASP A 251 -12.71 23.08 21.98
CA ASP A 251 -12.43 22.45 23.28
C ASP A 251 -11.32 23.24 23.99
N GLU A 252 -11.72 24.24 24.79
CA GLU A 252 -10.79 25.15 25.46
C GLU A 252 -9.83 24.41 26.40
N ASN A 253 -10.31 23.38 27.11
CA ASN A 253 -9.48 22.61 28.06
C ASN A 253 -8.38 21.83 27.34
N TRP A 254 -8.74 21.11 26.25
CA TRP A 254 -7.77 20.40 25.44
C TRP A 254 -6.80 21.37 24.76
N ASN A 255 -7.31 22.42 24.12
CA ASN A 255 -6.48 23.36 23.39
C ASN A 255 -5.51 24.12 24.31
N LYS A 256 -5.92 24.41 25.55
CA LYS A 256 -5.05 24.96 26.59
C LYS A 256 -3.98 23.96 27.05
N ALA A 257 -4.37 22.69 27.28
CA ALA A 257 -3.44 21.65 27.67
C ALA A 257 -2.37 21.39 26.58
N VAL A 258 -2.80 21.19 25.32
CA VAL A 258 -1.89 20.90 24.21
C VAL A 258 -0.98 22.08 23.86
N SER A 259 -1.38 23.31 24.16
CA SER A 259 -0.55 24.50 24.01
C SER A 259 0.60 24.56 25.05
N ASN A 260 0.47 23.86 26.16
CA ASN A 260 1.51 23.80 27.17
C ASN A 260 2.64 22.85 26.74
N ARG A 261 3.86 23.39 26.67
CA ARG A 261 5.04 22.60 26.29
C ARG A 261 5.30 21.42 27.23
N ALA A 262 5.12 21.60 28.54
CA ALA A 262 5.34 20.53 29.52
C ALA A 262 4.36 19.38 29.34
N PHE A 263 3.10 19.67 29.02
CA PHE A 263 2.10 18.66 28.69
C PHE A 263 2.52 17.83 27.48
N ARG A 264 2.98 18.49 26.39
CA ARG A 264 3.47 17.76 25.19
C ARG A 264 4.73 16.93 25.49
N GLN A 265 5.61 17.43 26.36
CA GLN A 265 6.81 16.70 26.76
C GLN A 265 6.52 15.42 27.55
N CYS A 266 5.36 15.30 28.20
CA CYS A 266 4.96 14.05 28.86
C CYS A 266 4.80 12.91 27.86
N PHE A 267 4.24 13.17 26.68
CA PHE A 267 4.11 12.15 25.62
C PHE A 267 5.45 11.74 24.98
N TYR A 268 6.44 12.64 25.04
CA TYR A 268 7.77 12.34 24.51
C TYR A 268 8.65 11.57 25.49
N LYS A 269 8.41 11.74 26.79
CA LYS A 269 9.26 11.18 27.85
C LYS A 269 8.67 9.95 28.55
N GLY A 270 7.39 9.72 28.40
CA GLY A 270 6.64 8.56 28.94
C GLY A 270 6.60 7.44 27.96
#